data_1ac5992f4cce0ea88c175af7cceca4ff
#
_entry.id   1ac5992f4cce0ea88c175af7cceca4ff
#
_cell.length_a   1.000
_cell.length_b   1.000
_cell.length_c   1.000
_cell.angle_alpha   90.00
_cell.angle_beta   90.00
_cell.angle_gamma   90.00
#
_symmetry.space_group_name_H-M   'P 1'
#
loop_
_entity.id
_entity.type
_entity.pdbx_description
1 polymer ?
#
loop_
_entity_poly.entity_id
_entity_poly.type
_entity_poly.pdbx_seq_one_letter_code
_entity_poly.pdbx_strand_id
1 'polypeptide(L)'
;MRRTQTNHQFGLVWLMAMAVLLGLPSVGRAQSGPADPGDGGGSAAQAKPDTKSSFEIYGFAMLDIGHDFKQIKPEWFDTMRVTRLPAFENQYGEDHNTFAGVRQSRLGFRSSTPTDLGDLKTIFEFELFGTGADEGQTTFRLRHAWGELGPLGAGQYWSPFTDPDVYPNSLEYWGPTGIPWFRNVQLRYTPIQTETSSFMVALARPGASGDQGVYTDRVELDGIRARFPLPDFAAAYRHSGTWGYVRTAGMLRRINWDDTLDDQLDLSGNATGWGWNVSSSLNATKKDVVRVQFTVGEGIQNEMNDSPIDIGIENNPGNAVTPVVGQPIPIVALSIFLDHKYNDRFSSAIGYSRQDNDNTDAQAPDAFKVGQYALGNLLYYPAPNVMFGGELQWGRRENFSDGFHSDGFKVQFSFKYNFSHKLGGQP
;
A
#
# COMPACT_ATOMS: atom_id res chain seq x y z
N MET A 1 37.88 -7.47 -7.87
CA MET A 1 38.11 -7.86 -6.45
C MET A 1 37.62 -6.74 -5.55
N ARG A 2 36.34 -6.73 -5.20
CA ARG A 2 35.72 -6.01 -4.06
C ARG A 2 34.26 -6.47 -3.95
N ARG A 3 34.07 -7.70 -3.50
CA ARG A 3 32.80 -8.21 -2.98
C ARG A 3 33.08 -8.62 -1.52
N THR A 4 32.92 -7.73 -0.57
CA THR A 4 32.81 -8.10 0.86
C THR A 4 32.64 -6.84 1.71
N GLN A 5 31.43 -6.25 1.75
CA GLN A 5 31.05 -5.37 2.88
C GLN A 5 29.55 -5.23 3.13
N THR A 6 28.65 -5.86 2.37
CA THR A 6 27.19 -5.68 2.52
C THR A 6 26.52 -6.73 3.43
N ASN A 7 27.21 -7.77 3.87
CA ASN A 7 26.58 -8.90 4.57
C ASN A 7 26.41 -8.74 6.10
N HIS A 8 26.90 -7.68 6.72
CA HIS A 8 26.81 -7.54 8.20
C HIS A 8 25.61 -6.76 8.71
N GLN A 9 24.97 -5.94 7.91
CA GLN A 9 23.76 -5.22 8.34
C GLN A 9 22.47 -6.06 8.24
N PHE A 10 22.40 -7.01 7.31
CA PHE A 10 21.27 -7.91 7.18
C PHE A 10 21.09 -8.89 8.35
N GLY A 11 22.16 -9.29 9.00
CA GLY A 11 22.13 -10.24 10.12
C GLY A 11 21.47 -9.68 11.40
N LEU A 12 21.54 -8.38 11.64
CA LEU A 12 21.03 -7.76 12.87
C LEU A 12 19.51 -7.53 12.81
N VAL A 13 18.96 -7.30 11.62
CA VAL A 13 17.53 -7.08 11.40
C VAL A 13 16.73 -8.39 11.59
N TRP A 14 17.29 -9.53 11.24
CA TRP A 14 16.67 -10.85 11.42
C TRP A 14 16.49 -11.25 12.88
N LEU A 15 17.40 -10.84 13.76
CA LEU A 15 17.32 -11.15 15.19
C LEU A 15 16.26 -10.34 15.94
N MET A 16 15.93 -9.12 15.49
CA MET A 16 14.88 -8.31 16.12
C MET A 16 13.46 -8.73 15.71
N ALA A 17 13.26 -9.20 14.48
CA ALA A 17 11.94 -9.64 14.01
C ALA A 17 11.49 -10.96 14.68
N MET A 18 12.41 -11.82 15.07
CA MET A 18 12.11 -13.09 15.74
C MET A 18 11.82 -12.96 17.24
N ALA A 19 12.31 -11.93 17.91
CA ALA A 19 12.16 -11.75 19.35
C ALA A 19 10.74 -11.26 19.77
N VAL A 20 9.97 -10.68 18.84
CA VAL A 20 8.61 -10.18 19.11
C VAL A 20 7.55 -11.29 19.09
N LEU A 21 7.87 -12.46 18.53
CA LEU A 21 6.90 -13.56 18.32
C LEU A 21 6.75 -14.56 19.47
N LEU A 22 7.53 -14.47 20.55
CA LEU A 22 7.63 -15.56 21.54
C LEU A 22 7.21 -15.22 22.98
N GLY A 23 6.30 -14.33 23.21
CA GLY A 23 5.83 -14.18 24.58
C GLY A 23 4.81 -13.10 24.91
N LEU A 24 3.54 -13.36 24.68
CA LEU A 24 2.46 -12.57 25.30
C LEU A 24 1.32 -13.45 25.83
N PRO A 25 0.81 -13.17 27.03
CA PRO A 25 -0.31 -13.89 27.63
C PRO A 25 -1.64 -13.49 26.99
N SER A 26 -2.59 -14.42 26.96
CA SER A 26 -3.93 -14.27 26.45
C SER A 26 -4.73 -13.20 27.22
N VAL A 27 -5.11 -12.12 26.55
CA VAL A 27 -6.03 -11.11 27.08
C VAL A 27 -7.16 -10.86 26.07
N GLY A 28 -8.38 -10.73 26.61
CA GLY A 28 -9.65 -10.78 25.91
C GLY A 28 -9.88 -9.66 24.86
N ARG A 29 -10.84 -10.00 24.02
CA ARG A 29 -11.38 -9.31 22.85
C ARG A 29 -11.50 -7.78 23.03
N ALA A 30 -10.64 -7.00 22.39
CA ALA A 30 -10.86 -5.59 22.12
C ALA A 30 -11.62 -5.43 20.79
N GLN A 31 -12.76 -4.73 20.83
CA GLN A 31 -13.35 -4.23 19.59
C GLN A 31 -12.36 -3.21 19.00
N SER A 32 -11.89 -3.45 17.79
CA SER A 32 -11.25 -2.43 16.97
C SER A 32 -12.15 -1.19 16.95
N GLY A 33 -11.58 0.00 17.12
CA GLY A 33 -12.29 1.24 16.80
C GLY A 33 -12.89 1.13 15.40
N PRO A 34 -13.86 1.97 15.01
CA PRO A 34 -14.56 1.77 13.75
C PRO A 34 -13.53 1.75 12.62
N ALA A 35 -13.18 0.52 12.23
CA ALA A 35 -12.48 0.29 10.98
C ALA A 35 -13.30 0.98 9.91
N ASP A 36 -12.65 1.62 8.97
CA ASP A 36 -13.32 2.19 7.79
C ASP A 36 -14.32 1.14 7.26
N PRO A 37 -15.64 1.37 7.30
CA PRO A 37 -16.61 0.35 6.93
C PRO A 37 -16.49 -0.12 5.47
N GLY A 38 -15.63 0.52 4.69
CA GLY A 38 -15.31 0.14 3.31
C GLY A 38 -14.05 -0.71 3.14
N ASP A 39 -13.10 -0.71 4.07
CA ASP A 39 -11.83 -1.42 3.91
C ASP A 39 -11.73 -2.72 4.73
N GLY A 40 -12.76 -3.05 5.48
CA GLY A 40 -12.82 -4.31 6.23
C GLY A 40 -12.85 -5.53 5.30
N GLY A 41 -11.71 -5.90 4.75
CA GLY A 41 -11.41 -7.26 4.30
C GLY A 41 -11.28 -8.19 5.50
N GLY A 42 -11.96 -7.86 6.61
CA GLY A 42 -12.09 -8.74 7.74
C GLY A 42 -12.69 -10.04 7.25
N SER A 43 -11.97 -11.13 7.46
CA SER A 43 -12.47 -12.48 7.37
C SER A 43 -13.83 -12.52 8.05
N ALA A 44 -14.91 -12.45 7.26
CA ALA A 44 -16.24 -12.66 7.78
C ALA A 44 -16.25 -14.11 8.28
N ALA A 45 -16.21 -14.28 9.60
CA ALA A 45 -16.64 -15.53 10.19
C ALA A 45 -17.90 -15.94 9.45
N GLN A 46 -17.99 -17.20 9.01
CA GLN A 46 -19.17 -17.70 8.32
C GLN A 46 -20.39 -17.47 9.23
N ALA A 47 -21.03 -16.32 9.04
CA ALA A 47 -22.38 -16.12 9.53
C ALA A 47 -23.24 -17.21 8.87
N LYS A 48 -24.21 -17.78 9.64
CA LYS A 48 -25.22 -18.69 9.06
C LYS A 48 -25.69 -18.10 7.73
N PRO A 49 -25.79 -18.92 6.66
CA PRO A 49 -26.16 -18.42 5.34
C PRO A 49 -27.44 -17.60 5.47
N ASP A 50 -27.37 -16.33 5.09
CA ASP A 50 -28.54 -15.46 5.00
C ASP A 50 -29.47 -16.09 3.95
N THR A 51 -30.68 -16.44 4.33
CA THR A 51 -31.63 -17.08 3.39
C THR A 51 -32.24 -16.11 2.40
N LYS A 52 -31.85 -14.84 2.46
CA LYS A 52 -32.36 -13.75 1.61
C LYS A 52 -31.25 -12.91 1.01
N SER A 53 -31.43 -12.52 -0.24
CA SER A 53 -30.55 -11.56 -0.90
C SER A 53 -30.50 -10.24 -0.14
N SER A 54 -29.34 -9.64 -0.03
CA SER A 54 -29.12 -8.31 0.55
C SER A 54 -28.37 -7.40 -0.42
N PHE A 55 -28.69 -6.13 -0.38
CA PHE A 55 -27.99 -5.08 -1.10
C PHE A 55 -27.73 -3.90 -0.15
N GLU A 56 -26.55 -3.34 -0.20
CA GLU A 56 -26.18 -2.22 0.65
C GLU A 56 -25.51 -1.12 -0.17
N ILE A 57 -25.93 0.10 0.08
CA ILE A 57 -25.24 1.32 -0.37
C ILE A 57 -24.52 1.87 0.85
N TYR A 58 -23.21 2.13 0.75
CA TYR A 58 -22.41 2.65 1.85
C TYR A 58 -21.37 3.66 1.35
N GLY A 59 -20.78 4.37 2.27
CA GLY A 59 -19.72 5.32 1.95
C GLY A 59 -19.56 6.39 3.00
N PHE A 60 -18.85 7.44 2.63
CA PHE A 60 -18.70 8.63 3.47
C PHE A 60 -18.44 9.87 2.61
N ALA A 61 -18.86 11.01 3.14
CA ALA A 61 -18.38 12.33 2.72
C ALA A 61 -17.29 12.78 3.69
N MET A 62 -16.17 13.25 3.17
CA MET A 62 -15.03 13.70 3.97
C MET A 62 -14.51 15.03 3.45
N LEU A 63 -14.31 15.96 4.37
CA LEU A 63 -13.61 17.23 4.14
C LEU A 63 -12.28 17.17 4.88
N ASP A 64 -11.21 17.44 4.15
CA ASP A 64 -9.86 17.60 4.67
C ASP A 64 -9.44 19.06 4.51
N ILE A 65 -8.85 19.63 5.55
CA ILE A 65 -8.26 20.99 5.55
C ILE A 65 -6.92 20.88 6.23
N GLY A 66 -5.89 21.48 5.67
CA GLY A 66 -4.57 21.40 6.27
C GLY A 66 -3.59 22.45 5.78
N HIS A 67 -2.38 22.33 6.31
CA HIS A 67 -1.28 23.20 5.96
C HIS A 67 0.01 22.39 5.83
N ASP A 68 0.65 22.51 4.67
CA ASP A 68 1.99 22.02 4.41
C ASP A 68 3.00 23.10 4.79
N PHE A 69 3.87 22.78 5.74
CA PHE A 69 4.95 23.69 6.18
C PHE A 69 6.16 23.63 5.27
N LYS A 70 6.23 22.60 4.41
CA LYS A 70 7.29 22.37 3.44
C LYS A 70 6.71 22.05 2.08
N GLN A 71 7.54 22.12 1.05
CA GLN A 71 7.14 21.80 -0.31
C GLN A 71 6.73 20.34 -0.46
N ILE A 72 5.72 20.12 -1.28
CA ILE A 72 5.35 18.81 -1.84
C ILE A 72 4.92 19.03 -3.29
N LYS A 73 4.99 17.99 -4.12
CA LYS A 73 4.50 18.05 -5.50
C LYS A 73 3.04 18.57 -5.51
N PRO A 74 2.72 19.64 -6.27
CA PRO A 74 1.45 20.34 -6.19
C PRO A 74 0.21 19.46 -6.37
N GLU A 75 0.28 18.41 -7.21
CA GLU A 75 -0.84 17.49 -7.44
C GLU A 75 -1.10 16.56 -6.24
N TRP A 76 -0.17 16.52 -5.27
CA TRP A 76 -0.25 15.68 -4.07
C TRP A 76 -0.38 16.52 -2.79
N PHE A 77 -0.92 17.72 -2.92
CA PHE A 77 -1.02 18.75 -1.88
C PHE A 77 -1.70 18.26 -0.56
N ASP A 78 -2.62 17.31 -0.63
CA ASP A 78 -3.39 16.82 0.51
C ASP A 78 -2.90 15.47 1.05
N THR A 79 -1.69 15.03 0.66
CA THR A 79 -1.08 13.76 1.13
C THR A 79 0.36 13.97 1.61
N MET A 80 0.90 12.99 2.33
CA MET A 80 2.31 12.92 2.70
C MET A 80 2.99 11.76 1.95
N ARG A 81 3.19 11.93 0.66
CA ARG A 81 3.93 10.98 -0.18
C ARG A 81 5.41 11.30 -0.19
N VAL A 82 6.22 10.46 0.45
CA VAL A 82 7.68 10.70 0.54
C VAL A 82 8.39 10.64 -0.80
N THR A 83 7.87 9.89 -1.77
CA THR A 83 8.40 9.88 -3.15
C THR A 83 8.06 11.16 -3.92
N ARG A 84 7.16 11.99 -3.40
CA ARG A 84 6.70 13.26 -3.99
C ARG A 84 7.22 14.49 -3.24
N LEU A 85 8.07 14.29 -2.25
CA LEU A 85 8.87 15.36 -1.68
C LEU A 85 9.96 15.80 -2.68
N PRO A 86 10.48 17.04 -2.58
CA PRO A 86 11.48 17.55 -3.51
C PRO A 86 12.70 16.64 -3.65
N ALA A 87 13.14 16.43 -4.88
CA ALA A 87 14.40 15.74 -5.22
C ALA A 87 15.59 16.68 -5.27
N PHE A 88 15.34 18.00 -5.34
CA PHE A 88 16.36 19.05 -5.28
C PHE A 88 15.76 20.32 -4.69
N GLU A 89 16.62 21.25 -4.31
CA GLU A 89 16.22 22.48 -3.62
C GLU A 89 15.24 23.32 -4.48
N ASN A 90 14.15 23.79 -3.86
CA ASN A 90 13.10 24.61 -4.47
C ASN A 90 12.38 24.00 -5.69
N GLN A 91 12.36 22.67 -5.83
CA GLN A 91 11.74 21.98 -6.96
C GLN A 91 10.27 22.37 -7.18
N TYR A 92 9.52 22.60 -6.12
CA TYR A 92 8.09 22.88 -6.16
C TYR A 92 7.73 24.31 -5.69
N GLY A 93 8.71 25.22 -5.65
CA GLY A 93 8.50 26.62 -5.29
C GLY A 93 8.66 26.89 -3.79
N GLU A 94 7.84 27.78 -3.26
CA GLU A 94 7.95 28.19 -1.84
C GLU A 94 7.24 27.22 -0.89
N ASP A 95 7.69 27.19 0.35
CA ASP A 95 7.05 26.52 1.48
C ASP A 95 5.71 27.19 1.85
N HIS A 96 4.94 26.56 2.75
CA HIS A 96 3.72 27.11 3.37
C HIS A 96 2.49 27.17 2.45
N ASN A 97 1.94 25.98 2.10
CA ASN A 97 0.72 25.86 1.33
C ASN A 97 -0.46 25.40 2.20
N THR A 98 -1.60 26.07 2.10
CA THR A 98 -2.86 25.63 2.71
C THR A 98 -3.70 24.91 1.69
N PHE A 99 -4.33 23.83 2.10
CA PHE A 99 -5.20 23.04 1.23
C PHE A 99 -6.57 22.75 1.85
N ALA A 100 -7.53 22.48 0.99
CA ALA A 100 -8.80 21.87 1.36
C ALA A 100 -9.24 20.93 0.24
N GLY A 101 -9.85 19.79 0.60
CA GLY A 101 -10.26 18.79 -0.39
C GLY A 101 -11.35 17.86 0.12
N VAL A 102 -12.04 17.22 -0.81
CA VAL A 102 -13.05 16.19 -0.54
C VAL A 102 -12.70 14.86 -1.22
N ARG A 103 -11.47 14.75 -1.71
CA ARG A 103 -11.01 13.65 -2.58
C ARG A 103 -11.08 12.28 -1.93
N GLN A 104 -11.01 12.21 -0.59
CA GLN A 104 -11.15 10.95 0.15
C GLN A 104 -12.57 10.39 0.16
N SER A 105 -13.59 11.23 -0.15
CA SER A 105 -15.00 10.80 -0.15
C SER A 105 -15.21 9.56 -1.00
N ARG A 106 -16.07 8.66 -0.51
CA ARG A 106 -16.21 7.30 -1.05
C ARG A 106 -17.67 6.90 -1.19
N LEU A 107 -17.97 6.13 -2.24
CA LEU A 107 -19.27 5.53 -2.49
C LEU A 107 -19.07 4.06 -2.87
N GLY A 108 -19.81 3.16 -2.24
CA GLY A 108 -19.76 1.74 -2.50
C GLY A 108 -21.12 1.07 -2.53
N PHE A 109 -21.17 -0.03 -3.26
CA PHE A 109 -22.31 -0.93 -3.36
C PHE A 109 -21.83 -2.35 -3.11
N ARG A 110 -22.52 -3.09 -2.25
CA ARG A 110 -22.24 -4.52 -2.05
C ARG A 110 -23.52 -5.33 -2.00
N SER A 111 -23.46 -6.54 -2.52
CA SER A 111 -24.57 -7.48 -2.48
C SER A 111 -24.13 -8.84 -1.98
N SER A 112 -25.06 -9.58 -1.42
CA SER A 112 -24.93 -11.01 -1.14
C SER A 112 -26.22 -11.70 -1.54
N THR A 113 -26.11 -12.77 -2.35
CA THR A 113 -27.23 -13.56 -2.83
C THR A 113 -26.91 -15.03 -2.60
N PRO A 114 -27.69 -15.75 -1.77
CA PRO A 114 -27.51 -17.17 -1.57
C PRO A 114 -27.70 -17.95 -2.87
N THR A 115 -26.84 -18.91 -3.15
CA THR A 115 -26.95 -19.85 -4.27
C THR A 115 -26.63 -21.27 -3.83
N ASP A 116 -26.92 -22.27 -4.67
CA ASP A 116 -26.57 -23.69 -4.38
C ASP A 116 -25.05 -23.93 -4.34
N LEU A 117 -24.23 -22.99 -4.86
CA LEU A 117 -22.77 -23.05 -4.86
C LEU A 117 -22.14 -22.21 -3.74
N GLY A 118 -22.95 -21.65 -2.84
CA GLY A 118 -22.54 -20.69 -1.82
C GLY A 118 -23.05 -19.27 -2.11
N ASP A 119 -22.69 -18.33 -1.26
CA ASP A 119 -23.09 -16.94 -1.44
C ASP A 119 -22.37 -16.31 -2.64
N LEU A 120 -23.14 -15.77 -3.57
CA LEU A 120 -22.63 -14.85 -4.59
C LEU A 120 -22.52 -13.45 -3.97
N LYS A 121 -21.31 -12.98 -3.77
CA LYS A 121 -21.02 -11.65 -3.22
C LYS A 121 -20.47 -10.75 -4.31
N THR A 122 -20.90 -9.48 -4.33
CA THR A 122 -20.32 -8.47 -5.22
C THR A 122 -19.99 -7.21 -4.45
N ILE A 123 -18.99 -6.48 -4.91
CA ILE A 123 -18.64 -5.15 -4.42
C ILE A 123 -18.23 -4.27 -5.59
N PHE A 124 -18.80 -3.06 -5.64
CA PHE A 124 -18.31 -1.93 -6.43
C PHE A 124 -18.04 -0.76 -5.50
N GLU A 125 -16.85 -0.21 -5.56
CA GLU A 125 -16.45 0.90 -4.70
C GLU A 125 -15.65 1.93 -5.49
N PHE A 126 -15.96 3.19 -5.25
CA PHE A 126 -15.37 4.36 -5.90
C PHE A 126 -14.99 5.39 -4.85
N GLU A 127 -13.97 6.16 -5.15
CA GLU A 127 -13.58 7.34 -4.38
C GLU A 127 -13.35 8.52 -5.33
N LEU A 128 -13.13 9.72 -4.78
CA LEU A 128 -12.92 10.92 -5.61
C LEU A 128 -11.44 11.28 -5.77
N PHE A 129 -10.54 10.38 -5.41
CA PHE A 129 -9.10 10.61 -5.38
C PHE A 129 -8.44 10.33 -6.73
N GLY A 130 -8.30 11.34 -7.59
CA GLY A 130 -7.62 11.22 -8.89
C GLY A 130 -6.15 10.83 -8.77
N THR A 131 -5.70 9.91 -9.62
CA THR A 131 -4.30 9.44 -9.71
C THR A 131 -3.91 9.24 -11.18
N GLY A 132 -2.62 9.12 -11.48
CA GLY A 132 -2.13 8.98 -12.86
C GLY A 132 -2.38 10.26 -13.64
N ALA A 133 -3.09 10.19 -14.76
CA ALA A 133 -3.44 11.36 -15.57
C ALA A 133 -4.36 12.36 -14.84
N ASP A 134 -5.10 11.90 -13.84
CA ASP A 134 -6.03 12.71 -13.02
C ASP A 134 -5.42 13.10 -11.67
N GLU A 135 -4.10 12.96 -11.46
CA GLU A 135 -3.49 13.36 -10.19
C GLU A 135 -3.78 14.83 -9.87
N GLY A 136 -4.10 15.14 -8.62
CA GLY A 136 -4.52 16.48 -8.18
C GLY A 136 -6.02 16.78 -8.34
N GLN A 137 -6.74 16.02 -9.14
CA GLN A 137 -8.15 16.26 -9.45
C GLN A 137 -9.10 15.49 -8.53
N THR A 138 -10.33 16.01 -8.41
CA THR A 138 -11.46 15.37 -7.75
C THR A 138 -12.26 14.62 -8.81
N THR A 139 -11.90 13.36 -9.07
CA THR A 139 -12.50 12.52 -10.11
C THR A 139 -12.84 11.14 -9.58
N PHE A 140 -13.85 10.49 -10.15
CA PHE A 140 -14.19 9.12 -9.78
C PHE A 140 -13.07 8.16 -10.13
N ARG A 141 -12.57 7.44 -9.13
CA ARG A 141 -11.61 6.36 -9.27
C ARG A 141 -12.19 5.05 -8.77
N LEU A 142 -12.12 4.01 -9.59
CA LEU A 142 -12.52 2.66 -9.20
C LEU A 142 -11.55 2.10 -8.15
N ARG A 143 -12.09 1.70 -7.01
CA ARG A 143 -11.36 0.94 -5.98
C ARG A 143 -11.57 -0.55 -6.16
N HIS A 144 -12.82 -0.98 -6.13
CA HIS A 144 -13.21 -2.37 -6.25
C HIS A 144 -14.28 -2.56 -7.32
N ALA A 145 -14.12 -3.62 -8.11
CA ALA A 145 -15.13 -4.22 -8.98
C ALA A 145 -14.90 -5.73 -8.89
N TRP A 146 -15.54 -6.36 -7.89
CA TRP A 146 -15.23 -7.72 -7.48
C TRP A 146 -16.46 -8.58 -7.34
N GLY A 147 -16.38 -9.84 -7.79
CA GLY A 147 -17.35 -10.87 -7.56
C GLY A 147 -16.72 -12.10 -6.90
N GLU A 148 -17.45 -12.73 -5.98
CA GLU A 148 -17.00 -13.91 -5.26
C GLU A 148 -18.13 -14.94 -5.18
N LEU A 149 -17.84 -16.20 -5.52
CA LEU A 149 -18.76 -17.32 -5.39
C LEU A 149 -18.03 -18.49 -4.71
N GLY A 150 -18.41 -18.77 -3.47
CA GLY A 150 -17.71 -19.75 -2.66
C GLY A 150 -16.22 -19.39 -2.51
N PRO A 151 -15.28 -20.30 -2.86
CA PRO A 151 -13.84 -20.05 -2.74
C PRO A 151 -13.23 -19.27 -3.92
N LEU A 152 -14.02 -19.00 -4.98
CA LEU A 152 -13.53 -18.33 -6.18
C LEU A 152 -13.95 -16.88 -6.21
N GLY A 153 -12.99 -15.99 -6.50
CA GLY A 153 -13.22 -14.56 -6.67
C GLY A 153 -12.55 -14.05 -7.93
N ALA A 154 -13.18 -13.07 -8.60
CA ALA A 154 -12.66 -12.45 -9.82
C ALA A 154 -13.01 -10.98 -9.91
N GLY A 155 -12.11 -10.19 -10.52
CA GLY A 155 -12.26 -8.75 -10.72
C GLY A 155 -11.12 -7.94 -10.15
N GLN A 156 -11.35 -6.67 -9.83
CA GLN A 156 -10.38 -5.80 -9.18
C GLN A 156 -10.62 -5.74 -7.67
N TYR A 157 -9.63 -6.12 -6.90
CA TYR A 157 -9.65 -6.10 -5.43
C TYR A 157 -8.23 -5.97 -4.87
N TRP A 158 -8.10 -5.94 -3.53
CA TRP A 158 -6.80 -5.97 -2.88
C TRP A 158 -5.96 -7.16 -3.35
N SER A 159 -4.72 -6.89 -3.73
CA SER A 159 -3.72 -7.93 -3.98
C SER A 159 -3.58 -8.84 -2.75
N PRO A 160 -3.42 -10.16 -2.89
CA PRO A 160 -3.05 -11.00 -1.75
C PRO A 160 -1.74 -10.58 -1.08
N PHE A 161 -0.90 -9.80 -1.73
CA PHE A 161 0.31 -9.24 -1.14
C PHE A 161 0.01 -8.07 -0.19
N THR A 162 -1.13 -7.40 -0.34
CA THR A 162 -1.60 -6.31 0.53
C THR A 162 -2.34 -6.85 1.77
N ASP A 163 -2.10 -6.27 2.92
CA ASP A 163 -2.87 -6.47 4.15
C ASP A 163 -3.55 -5.15 4.57
N PRO A 164 -4.83 -4.94 4.25
CA PRO A 164 -5.51 -3.70 4.60
C PRO A 164 -5.74 -3.54 6.10
N ASP A 165 -5.76 -4.65 6.87
CA ASP A 165 -6.03 -4.61 8.31
C ASP A 165 -4.83 -4.13 9.16
N VAL A 166 -3.64 -4.01 8.56
CA VAL A 166 -2.45 -3.51 9.25
C VAL A 166 -2.30 -1.98 9.15
N TYR A 167 -3.14 -1.35 8.33
CA TYR A 167 -3.10 0.10 8.14
C TYR A 167 -3.50 0.84 9.44
N PRO A 168 -2.79 1.90 9.85
CA PRO A 168 -3.12 2.65 11.07
C PRO A 168 -4.42 3.44 10.92
N ASN A 169 -5.03 3.81 12.05
CA ASN A 169 -6.21 4.67 12.08
C ASN A 169 -5.80 6.14 11.84
N SER A 170 -5.42 6.47 10.59
CA SER A 170 -4.95 7.78 10.15
C SER A 170 -6.02 8.60 9.46
N LEU A 171 -5.83 9.92 9.40
CA LEU A 171 -6.63 10.86 8.60
C LEU A 171 -6.05 11.00 7.19
N GLU A 172 -4.74 10.88 7.08
CA GLU A 172 -4.01 11.00 5.83
C GLU A 172 -4.41 9.87 4.88
N TYR A 173 -4.63 10.22 3.61
CA TYR A 173 -5.18 9.30 2.62
C TYR A 173 -4.16 8.27 2.12
N TRP A 174 -2.94 8.74 1.79
CA TRP A 174 -1.94 7.87 1.16
C TRP A 174 -1.29 6.96 2.18
N GLY A 175 -0.97 7.51 3.35
CA GLY A 175 -0.51 6.82 4.53
C GLY A 175 0.94 6.38 4.51
N PRO A 176 1.30 5.38 5.33
CA PRO A 176 2.70 5.06 5.59
C PRO A 176 3.43 4.59 4.35
N THR A 177 4.67 5.05 4.17
CA THR A 177 5.59 4.45 3.21
C THR A 177 5.98 3.02 3.63
N GLY A 178 6.41 2.19 2.68
CA GLY A 178 6.93 0.85 3.00
C GLY A 178 5.88 -0.22 3.33
N ILE A 179 4.60 0.07 3.16
CA ILE A 179 3.51 -0.90 3.26
C ILE A 179 3.11 -1.34 1.84
N PRO A 180 2.98 -2.63 1.52
CA PRO A 180 2.28 -3.08 0.33
C PRO A 180 0.82 -2.62 0.32
N TRP A 181 0.42 -1.87 -0.72
CA TRP A 181 -0.91 -1.27 -0.80
C TRP A 181 -1.38 -1.16 -2.24
N PHE A 182 -1.81 -2.28 -2.82
CA PHE A 182 -2.15 -2.35 -4.22
C PHE A 182 -3.45 -3.10 -4.49
N ARG A 183 -4.21 -2.62 -5.46
CA ARG A 183 -5.42 -3.27 -5.97
C ARG A 183 -5.19 -3.61 -7.43
N ASN A 184 -5.32 -4.89 -7.76
CA ASN A 184 -5.14 -5.37 -9.12
C ASN A 184 -6.34 -6.19 -9.62
N VAL A 185 -6.43 -6.34 -10.93
CA VAL A 185 -7.36 -7.27 -11.57
C VAL A 185 -6.81 -8.67 -11.40
N GLN A 186 -7.59 -9.59 -10.84
CA GLN A 186 -7.13 -10.91 -10.45
C GLN A 186 -8.21 -11.98 -10.52
N LEU A 187 -7.77 -13.22 -10.65
CA LEU A 187 -8.52 -14.43 -10.33
C LEU A 187 -7.94 -15.00 -9.03
N ARG A 188 -8.78 -15.18 -8.01
CA ARG A 188 -8.39 -15.65 -6.67
C ARG A 188 -9.07 -16.94 -6.33
N TYR A 189 -8.33 -17.83 -5.67
CA TYR A 189 -8.84 -19.03 -5.06
C TYR A 189 -8.49 -19.08 -3.57
N THR A 190 -9.48 -19.26 -2.71
CA THR A 190 -9.36 -19.27 -1.24
C THR A 190 -9.75 -20.66 -0.72
N PRO A 191 -8.86 -21.68 -0.81
CA PRO A 191 -9.20 -23.04 -0.40
C PRO A 191 -9.40 -23.22 1.11
N ILE A 192 -8.85 -22.32 1.92
CA ILE A 192 -9.00 -22.33 3.38
C ILE A 192 -9.63 -21.03 3.83
N GLN A 193 -10.80 -21.11 4.41
CA GLN A 193 -11.50 -20.01 5.02
C GLN A 193 -12.24 -20.53 6.26
N THR A 194 -11.67 -20.33 7.44
CA THR A 194 -12.22 -20.72 8.73
C THR A 194 -12.32 -19.50 9.66
N GLU A 195 -12.83 -19.67 10.86
CA GLU A 195 -12.89 -18.60 11.87
C GLU A 195 -11.49 -18.06 12.25
N THR A 196 -10.48 -18.93 12.22
CA THR A 196 -9.13 -18.59 12.69
C THR A 196 -8.09 -18.57 11.60
N SER A 197 -8.34 -19.14 10.43
CA SER A 197 -7.32 -19.28 9.39
C SER A 197 -7.89 -19.07 8.00
N SER A 198 -7.12 -18.39 7.16
CA SER A 198 -7.40 -18.28 5.72
C SER A 198 -6.12 -18.49 4.92
N PHE A 199 -6.28 -19.14 3.76
CA PHE A 199 -5.22 -19.24 2.76
C PHE A 199 -5.80 -18.90 1.39
N MET A 200 -5.11 -18.05 0.65
CA MET A 200 -5.53 -17.64 -0.69
C MET A 200 -4.34 -17.60 -1.65
N VAL A 201 -4.64 -17.87 -2.91
CA VAL A 201 -3.71 -17.69 -4.04
C VAL A 201 -4.40 -16.88 -5.13
N ALA A 202 -3.65 -16.12 -5.89
CA ALA A 202 -4.18 -15.36 -7.02
C ALA A 202 -3.21 -15.31 -8.19
N LEU A 203 -3.80 -15.23 -9.38
CA LEU A 203 -3.16 -14.81 -10.62
C LEU A 203 -3.67 -13.41 -10.94
N ALA A 204 -2.76 -12.45 -11.04
CA ALA A 204 -3.09 -11.04 -11.18
C ALA A 204 -2.55 -10.47 -12.49
N ARG A 205 -3.20 -9.40 -12.95
CA ARG A 205 -2.71 -8.60 -14.07
C ARG A 205 -1.32 -8.06 -13.72
N PRO A 206 -0.29 -8.37 -14.53
CA PRO A 206 1.06 -7.88 -14.28
C PRO A 206 1.18 -6.39 -14.62
N GLY A 207 2.20 -5.75 -14.08
CA GLY A 207 2.59 -4.38 -14.35
C GLY A 207 3.85 -4.03 -13.59
N ALA A 208 4.76 -3.31 -14.22
CA ALA A 208 5.99 -2.84 -13.61
C ALA A 208 6.42 -1.52 -14.22
N SER A 209 7.26 -0.78 -13.50
CA SER A 209 7.91 0.45 -13.98
C SER A 209 9.42 0.28 -14.00
N GLY A 210 10.11 1.03 -14.89
CA GLY A 210 11.55 1.00 -15.04
C GLY A 210 12.15 2.39 -15.14
N ASP A 211 13.44 2.50 -14.82
CA ASP A 211 14.26 3.69 -14.99
C ASP A 211 15.23 3.45 -16.17
N GLN A 212 15.30 4.39 -17.07
CA GLN A 212 16.20 4.37 -18.22
C GLN A 212 17.55 5.07 -17.91
N GLY A 213 17.67 5.70 -16.75
CA GLY A 213 18.88 6.36 -16.25
C GLY A 213 19.50 7.31 -17.26
N VAL A 214 20.78 7.16 -17.51
CA VAL A 214 21.56 8.01 -18.44
C VAL A 214 21.11 7.89 -19.91
N TYR A 215 20.25 6.95 -20.26
CA TYR A 215 19.70 6.76 -21.60
C TYR A 215 18.31 7.38 -21.78
N THR A 216 17.77 8.06 -20.77
CA THR A 216 16.42 8.66 -20.81
C THR A 216 16.20 9.60 -22.00
N ASP A 217 17.20 10.43 -22.33
CA ASP A 217 17.13 11.36 -23.45
C ASP A 217 17.32 10.69 -24.82
N ARG A 218 17.86 9.47 -24.84
CA ARG A 218 18.17 8.75 -26.06
C ARG A 218 17.08 7.74 -26.42
N VAL A 219 16.51 7.10 -25.40
CA VAL A 219 15.48 6.09 -25.55
C VAL A 219 14.17 6.72 -25.08
N GLU A 220 13.30 7.07 -26.02
CA GLU A 220 11.95 7.52 -25.71
C GLU A 220 11.18 6.40 -24.98
N LEU A 221 10.18 6.77 -24.17
CA LEU A 221 9.31 5.79 -23.48
C LEU A 221 8.66 4.81 -24.45
N ASP A 222 8.44 5.20 -25.70
CA ASP A 222 7.93 4.36 -26.78
C ASP A 222 8.99 3.39 -27.34
N GLY A 223 10.27 3.67 -27.14
CA GLY A 223 11.39 2.84 -27.60
C GLY A 223 11.62 1.61 -26.71
N ILE A 224 11.35 1.71 -25.42
CA ILE A 224 11.39 0.59 -24.47
C ILE A 224 9.96 0.24 -24.08
N ARG A 225 9.49 -0.92 -24.47
CA ARG A 225 8.12 -1.36 -24.23
C ARG A 225 8.07 -2.53 -23.25
N ALA A 226 7.37 -2.32 -22.11
CA ALA A 226 7.13 -3.40 -21.15
C ALA A 226 6.27 -4.52 -21.77
N ARG A 227 6.66 -5.77 -21.54
CA ARG A 227 5.96 -6.98 -21.97
C ARG A 227 5.87 -7.96 -20.81
N PHE A 228 4.69 -8.50 -20.57
CA PHE A 228 4.40 -9.38 -19.43
C PHE A 228 3.91 -10.73 -19.94
N PRO A 229 4.80 -11.73 -20.13
CA PRO A 229 4.44 -13.03 -20.70
C PRO A 229 3.63 -13.91 -19.75
N LEU A 230 3.66 -13.64 -18.46
CA LEU A 230 2.98 -14.40 -17.41
C LEU A 230 2.20 -13.45 -16.49
N PRO A 231 1.08 -13.90 -15.88
CA PRO A 231 0.44 -13.17 -14.79
C PRO A 231 1.36 -13.12 -13.56
N ASP A 232 1.19 -12.12 -12.72
CA ASP A 232 1.79 -12.09 -11.40
C ASP A 232 1.10 -13.14 -10.52
N PHE A 233 1.89 -13.88 -9.74
CA PHE A 233 1.39 -14.84 -8.76
C PHE A 233 1.55 -14.28 -7.35
N ALA A 234 0.50 -14.38 -6.55
CA ALA A 234 0.56 -14.03 -5.13
C ALA A 234 -0.18 -15.06 -4.28
N ALA A 235 0.33 -15.27 -3.06
CA ALA A 235 -0.28 -16.14 -2.06
C ALA A 235 -0.21 -15.50 -0.68
N ALA A 236 -1.22 -15.75 0.17
CA ALA A 236 -1.24 -15.26 1.54
C ALA A 236 -1.88 -16.27 2.48
N TYR A 237 -1.31 -16.36 3.68
CA TYR A 237 -1.87 -17.11 4.81
C TYR A 237 -2.03 -16.18 6.01
N ARG A 238 -3.17 -16.27 6.68
CA ARG A 238 -3.49 -15.54 7.91
C ARG A 238 -3.96 -16.52 8.99
N HIS A 239 -3.49 -16.30 10.21
CA HIS A 239 -3.97 -16.94 11.40
C HIS A 239 -4.37 -15.90 12.44
N SER A 240 -5.59 -16.03 12.98
CA SER A 240 -6.22 -15.05 13.85
C SER A 240 -6.66 -15.70 15.17
N GLY A 241 -6.66 -14.91 16.23
CA GLY A 241 -7.12 -15.32 17.55
C GLY A 241 -7.57 -14.12 18.39
N THR A 242 -7.80 -14.31 19.69
CA THR A 242 -8.16 -13.22 20.60
C THR A 242 -7.06 -12.18 20.79
N TRP A 243 -5.83 -12.57 20.50
CA TRP A 243 -4.63 -11.73 20.58
C TRP A 243 -4.43 -10.84 19.35
N GLY A 244 -5.24 -11.01 18.29
CA GLY A 244 -5.09 -10.36 17.01
C GLY A 244 -4.85 -11.36 15.90
N TYR A 245 -3.95 -11.06 14.97
CA TYR A 245 -3.58 -11.97 13.88
C TYR A 245 -2.11 -11.83 13.49
N VAL A 246 -1.61 -12.85 12.81
CA VAL A 246 -0.40 -12.80 11.98
C VAL A 246 -0.77 -13.23 10.57
N ARG A 247 -0.27 -12.50 9.60
CA ARG A 247 -0.42 -12.79 8.17
C ARG A 247 0.94 -12.80 7.50
N THR A 248 1.18 -13.75 6.62
CA THR A 248 2.34 -13.76 5.71
C THR A 248 1.85 -13.83 4.27
N ALA A 249 2.55 -13.12 3.39
CA ALA A 249 2.26 -13.14 1.97
C ALA A 249 3.53 -13.17 1.14
N GLY A 250 3.44 -13.81 -0.02
CA GLY A 250 4.52 -13.86 -1.01
C GLY A 250 4.00 -13.58 -2.41
N MET A 251 4.87 -13.06 -3.27
CA MET A 251 4.57 -12.86 -4.68
C MET A 251 5.75 -13.19 -5.56
N LEU A 252 5.46 -13.55 -6.81
CA LEU A 252 6.41 -13.78 -7.89
C LEU A 252 5.89 -13.14 -9.17
N ARG A 253 6.79 -12.50 -9.93
CA ARG A 253 6.46 -11.83 -11.16
C ARG A 253 7.55 -12.00 -12.20
N ARG A 254 7.14 -12.00 -13.48
CA ARG A 254 8.06 -12.00 -14.61
C ARG A 254 7.90 -10.70 -15.39
N ILE A 255 8.94 -9.89 -15.40
CA ILE A 255 9.00 -8.59 -16.04
C ILE A 255 9.90 -8.70 -17.25
N ASN A 256 9.39 -8.37 -18.44
CA ASN A 256 10.18 -8.30 -19.66
C ASN A 256 9.99 -6.90 -20.28
N TRP A 257 10.96 -6.46 -21.02
CA TRP A 257 10.87 -5.25 -21.85
C TRP A 257 11.62 -5.47 -23.15
N ASP A 258 11.08 -4.90 -24.20
CA ASP A 258 11.63 -5.01 -25.55
C ASP A 258 12.07 -3.60 -26.00
N ASP A 259 13.30 -3.49 -26.51
CA ASP A 259 13.75 -2.32 -27.25
C ASP A 259 13.11 -2.35 -28.63
N THR A 260 12.46 -1.28 -29.03
CA THR A 260 11.75 -1.18 -30.31
C THR A 260 12.36 -0.15 -31.26
N LEU A 261 13.48 0.45 -30.87
CA LEU A 261 14.22 1.38 -31.73
C LEU A 261 15.10 0.59 -32.71
N ASP A 262 15.20 1.12 -33.94
CA ASP A 262 16.08 0.60 -34.95
C ASP A 262 17.40 1.41 -34.94
N ASP A 263 18.18 1.23 -33.88
CA ASP A 263 19.48 1.89 -33.73
C ASP A 263 20.60 0.87 -33.44
N GLN A 264 21.72 1.34 -32.85
CA GLN A 264 22.87 0.47 -32.56
C GLN A 264 22.84 -0.16 -31.17
N LEU A 265 21.85 0.23 -30.35
CA LEU A 265 21.68 -0.28 -29.00
C LEU A 265 20.61 -1.36 -28.96
N ASP A 266 20.74 -2.30 -28.06
CA ASP A 266 19.69 -3.23 -27.64
C ASP A 266 19.57 -3.17 -26.12
N LEU A 267 18.56 -2.48 -25.66
CA LEU A 267 18.26 -2.34 -24.25
C LEU A 267 17.17 -3.31 -23.77
N SER A 268 16.80 -4.29 -24.62
CA SER A 268 15.86 -5.35 -24.28
C SER A 268 16.34 -6.16 -23.07
N GLY A 269 15.41 -6.63 -22.26
CA GLY A 269 15.77 -7.43 -21.11
C GLY A 269 14.60 -8.09 -20.41
N ASN A 270 14.92 -8.75 -19.33
CA ASN A 270 13.94 -9.40 -18.49
C ASN A 270 14.46 -9.59 -17.07
N ALA A 271 13.54 -9.59 -16.11
CA ALA A 271 13.83 -9.82 -14.71
C ALA A 271 12.74 -10.68 -14.05
N THR A 272 13.08 -11.30 -12.94
CA THR A 272 12.12 -11.94 -12.05
C THR A 272 12.05 -11.12 -10.78
N GLY A 273 10.88 -10.56 -10.48
CA GLY A 273 10.62 -9.91 -9.20
C GLY A 273 10.02 -10.89 -8.20
N TRP A 274 10.31 -10.69 -6.94
CA TRP A 274 9.71 -11.44 -5.84
C TRP A 274 9.56 -10.57 -4.61
N GLY A 275 8.57 -10.90 -3.79
CA GLY A 275 8.35 -10.22 -2.52
C GLY A 275 7.85 -11.17 -1.44
N TRP A 276 8.18 -10.84 -0.22
CA TRP A 276 7.67 -11.48 0.98
C TRP A 276 7.36 -10.43 2.05
N ASN A 277 6.21 -10.56 2.71
CA ASN A 277 5.88 -9.73 3.85
C ASN A 277 5.26 -10.53 5.00
N VAL A 278 5.41 -9.99 6.19
CA VAL A 278 4.70 -10.42 7.40
C VAL A 278 4.04 -9.20 8.00
N SER A 279 2.76 -9.32 8.32
CA SER A 279 1.96 -8.27 8.94
C SER A 279 1.19 -8.81 10.13
N SER A 280 0.87 -7.90 11.06
CA SER A 280 0.15 -8.24 12.27
C SER A 280 -0.54 -7.03 12.87
N SER A 281 -1.77 -7.23 13.38
CA SER A 281 -2.41 -6.31 14.31
C SER A 281 -2.59 -7.06 15.64
N LEU A 282 -1.86 -6.64 16.65
CA LEU A 282 -1.80 -7.29 17.97
C LEU A 282 -2.63 -6.50 18.98
N ASN A 283 -3.58 -7.13 19.61
CA ASN A 283 -4.34 -6.59 20.74
C ASN A 283 -3.45 -6.60 21.99
N ALA A 284 -2.56 -5.60 22.15
CA ALA A 284 -1.64 -5.50 23.28
C ALA A 284 -2.40 -5.32 24.61
N THR A 285 -3.49 -4.57 24.57
CA THR A 285 -4.45 -4.44 25.68
C THR A 285 -5.88 -4.36 25.12
N LYS A 286 -6.89 -4.15 26.00
CA LYS A 286 -8.27 -3.87 25.55
C LYS A 286 -8.42 -2.53 24.82
N LYS A 287 -7.41 -1.66 24.90
CA LYS A 287 -7.42 -0.30 24.35
C LYS A 287 -6.33 -0.05 23.32
N ASP A 288 -5.34 -0.93 23.24
CA ASP A 288 -4.14 -0.76 22.44
C ASP A 288 -4.03 -1.84 21.39
N VAL A 289 -3.88 -1.42 20.12
CA VAL A 289 -3.57 -2.30 19.00
C VAL A 289 -2.23 -1.88 18.40
N VAL A 290 -1.26 -2.78 18.43
CA VAL A 290 0.03 -2.59 17.76
C VAL A 290 -0.06 -3.18 16.37
N ARG A 291 0.23 -2.37 15.35
CA ARG A 291 0.25 -2.75 13.94
C ARG A 291 1.67 -2.78 13.45
N VAL A 292 2.08 -3.90 12.89
CA VAL A 292 3.46 -4.09 12.41
C VAL A 292 3.44 -4.75 11.05
N GLN A 293 4.24 -4.25 10.13
CA GLN A 293 4.50 -4.91 8.86
C GLN A 293 5.98 -4.81 8.49
N PHE A 294 6.55 -5.93 8.08
CA PHE A 294 7.87 -6.04 7.50
C PHE A 294 7.74 -6.57 6.06
N THR A 295 8.45 -5.95 5.13
CA THR A 295 8.43 -6.33 3.71
C THR A 295 9.85 -6.37 3.18
N VAL A 296 10.15 -7.37 2.37
CA VAL A 296 11.41 -7.51 1.63
C VAL A 296 11.15 -8.11 0.25
N GLY A 297 11.92 -7.71 -0.72
CA GLY A 297 11.83 -8.23 -2.08
C GLY A 297 12.68 -7.45 -3.06
N GLU A 298 12.46 -7.69 -4.33
CA GLU A 298 13.06 -6.95 -5.44
C GLU A 298 12.10 -6.91 -6.63
N GLY A 299 12.03 -5.79 -7.33
CA GLY A 299 11.13 -5.59 -8.45
C GLY A 299 9.64 -5.62 -8.05
N ILE A 300 9.30 -5.12 -6.85
CA ILE A 300 7.95 -5.10 -6.28
C ILE A 300 7.48 -3.70 -5.90
N GLN A 301 8.20 -2.66 -6.25
CA GLN A 301 7.89 -1.29 -5.87
C GLN A 301 6.48 -0.86 -6.30
N ASN A 302 5.98 -1.40 -7.41
CA ASN A 302 4.63 -1.15 -7.90
C ASN A 302 3.51 -1.71 -6.98
N GLU A 303 3.80 -2.69 -6.13
CA GLU A 303 2.89 -3.21 -5.12
C GLU A 303 2.95 -2.42 -3.80
N MET A 304 3.97 -1.59 -3.63
CA MET A 304 4.14 -0.76 -2.44
C MET A 304 3.28 0.50 -2.53
N ASN A 305 2.89 1.02 -1.38
CA ASN A 305 2.03 2.21 -1.28
C ASN A 305 2.67 3.46 -1.90
N ASP A 306 3.94 3.71 -1.60
CA ASP A 306 4.68 4.86 -2.07
C ASP A 306 6.15 4.48 -2.33
N SER A 307 6.43 3.96 -3.52
CA SER A 307 7.75 3.52 -3.94
C SER A 307 8.00 3.94 -5.39
N PRO A 308 9.27 4.04 -5.85
CA PRO A 308 9.54 4.64 -7.15
C PRO A 308 9.28 3.67 -8.33
N ILE A 309 10.22 2.79 -8.59
CA ILE A 309 10.24 1.94 -9.79
C ILE A 309 10.68 0.52 -9.42
N ASP A 310 10.27 -0.47 -10.21
CA ASP A 310 10.59 -1.89 -10.01
C ASP A 310 11.97 -2.26 -10.56
N ILE A 311 12.34 -1.68 -11.70
CA ILE A 311 13.56 -2.02 -12.47
C ILE A 311 14.43 -0.77 -12.57
N GLY A 312 15.62 -0.82 -12.04
CA GLY A 312 16.69 0.14 -12.25
C GLY A 312 17.65 -0.35 -13.34
N ILE A 313 18.56 0.51 -13.76
CA ILE A 313 19.61 0.15 -14.73
C ILE A 313 20.97 0.05 -14.05
N GLU A 314 21.75 -0.93 -14.49
CA GLU A 314 23.12 -1.17 -14.07
C GLU A 314 24.06 -1.08 -15.27
N ASN A 315 25.23 -0.49 -15.08
CA ASN A 315 26.25 -0.39 -16.12
C ASN A 315 26.72 -1.78 -16.57
N ASN A 316 26.82 -1.97 -17.88
CA ASN A 316 27.35 -3.20 -18.51
C ASN A 316 28.65 -2.89 -19.29
N PRO A 317 29.79 -2.69 -18.59
CA PRO A 317 31.02 -2.23 -19.20
C PRO A 317 31.56 -3.23 -20.21
N GLY A 318 31.99 -2.70 -21.37
CA GLY A 318 32.56 -3.50 -22.43
C GLY A 318 31.55 -4.04 -23.44
N ASN A 319 30.26 -3.83 -23.27
CA ASN A 319 29.22 -4.14 -24.25
C ASN A 319 28.70 -2.85 -24.89
N ALA A 320 29.12 -2.59 -26.14
CA ALA A 320 28.72 -1.36 -26.84
C ALA A 320 27.27 -1.40 -27.36
N VAL A 321 26.70 -2.59 -27.52
CA VAL A 321 25.31 -2.78 -27.98
C VAL A 321 24.33 -2.73 -26.83
N THR A 322 24.69 -3.36 -25.71
CA THR A 322 23.88 -3.37 -24.47
C THR A 322 24.70 -2.73 -23.33
N PRO A 323 24.87 -1.40 -23.35
CA PRO A 323 25.74 -0.70 -22.40
C PRO A 323 25.21 -0.65 -20.96
N VAL A 324 23.92 -0.90 -20.81
CA VAL A 324 23.24 -1.06 -19.51
C VAL A 324 22.32 -2.27 -19.54
N VAL A 325 22.04 -2.82 -18.37
CA VAL A 325 21.08 -3.91 -18.17
C VAL A 325 20.06 -3.51 -17.10
N GLY A 326 18.81 -3.92 -17.28
CA GLY A 326 17.78 -3.73 -16.28
C GLY A 326 17.94 -4.73 -15.12
N GLN A 327 17.87 -4.23 -13.90
CA GLN A 327 17.93 -5.02 -12.66
C GLN A 327 16.73 -4.73 -11.75
N PRO A 328 16.10 -5.75 -11.15
CA PRO A 328 15.08 -5.52 -10.15
C PRO A 328 15.71 -4.85 -8.92
N ILE A 329 15.10 -3.76 -8.47
CA ILE A 329 15.61 -3.00 -7.33
C ILE A 329 15.21 -3.71 -6.04
N PRO A 330 16.18 -4.08 -5.17
CA PRO A 330 15.89 -4.61 -3.86
C PRO A 330 15.24 -3.55 -2.95
N ILE A 331 14.28 -3.98 -2.11
CA ILE A 331 13.61 -3.14 -1.13
C ILE A 331 13.50 -3.85 0.22
N VAL A 332 13.72 -3.09 1.28
CA VAL A 332 13.42 -3.50 2.66
C VAL A 332 12.56 -2.41 3.30
N ALA A 333 11.47 -2.81 3.95
CA ALA A 333 10.56 -1.86 4.56
C ALA A 333 10.02 -2.37 5.91
N LEU A 334 9.80 -1.42 6.82
CA LEU A 334 9.21 -1.64 8.14
C LEU A 334 8.17 -0.57 8.44
N SER A 335 7.05 -0.98 9.00
CA SER A 335 6.01 -0.10 9.51
C SER A 335 5.60 -0.55 10.92
N ILE A 336 5.48 0.40 11.85
CA ILE A 336 5.03 0.15 13.22
C ILE A 336 4.16 1.29 13.70
N PHE A 337 2.93 0.97 14.11
CA PHE A 337 1.95 1.93 14.62
C PHE A 337 1.26 1.39 15.86
N LEU A 338 0.83 2.31 16.71
CA LEU A 338 0.02 2.06 17.89
C LEU A 338 -1.28 2.84 17.74
N ASP A 339 -2.41 2.11 17.71
CA ASP A 339 -3.73 2.69 17.85
C ASP A 339 -4.17 2.57 19.32
N HIS A 340 -4.59 3.68 19.92
CA HIS A 340 -5.08 3.73 21.31
C HIS A 340 -6.51 4.22 21.37
N LYS A 341 -7.38 3.50 22.08
CA LYS A 341 -8.76 3.89 22.36
C LYS A 341 -8.88 4.39 23.80
N TYR A 342 -9.00 5.70 23.99
CA TYR A 342 -9.22 6.29 25.33
C TYR A 342 -10.58 5.89 25.88
N ASN A 343 -11.63 6.05 25.07
CA ASN A 343 -13.03 5.73 25.35
C ASN A 343 -13.82 5.64 24.03
N ASP A 344 -15.16 5.59 24.09
CA ASP A 344 -15.99 5.48 22.87
C ASP A 344 -16.03 6.75 22.02
N ARG A 345 -15.52 7.87 22.53
CA ARG A 345 -15.49 9.15 21.82
C ARG A 345 -14.11 9.59 21.36
N PHE A 346 -13.05 9.01 21.89
CA PHE A 346 -11.69 9.44 21.58
C PHE A 346 -10.78 8.25 21.29
N SER A 347 -10.02 8.36 20.22
CA SER A 347 -8.89 7.48 19.88
C SER A 347 -7.72 8.28 19.32
N SER A 348 -6.57 7.66 19.26
CA SER A 348 -5.38 8.21 18.62
C SER A 348 -4.60 7.10 17.93
N ALA A 349 -3.82 7.48 16.93
CA ALA A 349 -2.78 6.66 16.33
C ALA A 349 -1.46 7.42 16.37
N ILE A 350 -0.36 6.68 16.57
CA ILE A 350 1.01 7.19 16.47
C ILE A 350 1.89 6.11 15.90
N GLY A 351 2.84 6.47 15.04
CA GLY A 351 3.80 5.49 14.56
C GLY A 351 4.75 6.02 13.51
N TYR A 352 5.53 5.08 12.99
CA TYR A 352 6.63 5.34 12.09
C TYR A 352 6.74 4.22 11.06
N SER A 353 7.18 4.58 9.86
CA SER A 353 7.55 3.63 8.83
C SER A 353 8.75 4.09 8.02
N ARG A 354 9.45 3.13 7.41
CA ARG A 354 10.62 3.36 6.58
C ARG A 354 10.66 2.34 5.44
N GLN A 355 11.10 2.77 4.28
CA GLN A 355 11.55 1.92 3.19
C GLN A 355 12.95 2.34 2.72
N ASP A 356 13.73 1.36 2.26
CA ASP A 356 15.08 1.53 1.74
C ASP A 356 15.20 0.74 0.45
N ASN A 357 15.61 1.39 -0.63
CA ASN A 357 15.83 0.80 -1.94
C ASN A 357 17.34 0.70 -2.18
N ASP A 358 17.81 -0.46 -2.61
CA ASP A 358 19.20 -0.65 -3.02
C ASP A 358 19.34 -0.32 -4.51
N ASN A 359 19.55 0.97 -4.77
CA ASN A 359 19.61 1.53 -6.12
C ASN A 359 20.74 0.90 -6.94
N THR A 360 20.52 0.76 -8.24
CA THR A 360 21.53 0.30 -9.20
C THR A 360 22.45 1.43 -9.65
N ASP A 361 23.66 1.11 -10.09
CA ASP A 361 24.77 2.07 -10.22
C ASP A 361 24.62 3.08 -11.38
N ALA A 362 23.73 2.82 -12.35
CA ALA A 362 23.47 3.72 -13.46
C ALA A 362 22.19 4.58 -13.30
N GLN A 363 21.49 4.46 -12.16
CA GLN A 363 20.39 5.36 -11.85
C GLN A 363 20.88 6.79 -11.62
N ALA A 364 19.99 7.77 -11.84
CA ALA A 364 20.30 9.19 -11.61
C ALA A 364 20.69 9.44 -10.14
N PRO A 365 21.62 10.37 -9.85
CA PRO A 365 22.04 10.68 -8.49
C PRO A 365 20.91 11.13 -7.55
N ASP A 366 19.87 11.78 -8.10
CA ASP A 366 18.67 12.24 -7.41
C ASP A 366 17.55 11.19 -7.36
N ALA A 367 17.80 9.95 -7.84
CA ALA A 367 16.84 8.87 -7.71
C ALA A 367 16.45 8.64 -6.25
N PHE A 368 15.21 8.27 -6.03
CA PHE A 368 14.71 8.00 -4.67
C PHE A 368 15.40 6.77 -4.06
N LYS A 369 15.91 6.90 -2.85
CA LYS A 369 16.54 5.81 -2.10
C LYS A 369 15.79 5.45 -0.84
N VAL A 370 15.68 6.40 0.09
CA VAL A 370 15.05 6.15 1.40
C VAL A 370 13.82 7.03 1.57
N GLY A 371 12.74 6.41 2.02
CA GLY A 371 11.56 7.09 2.51
C GLY A 371 11.32 6.81 3.99
N GLN A 372 10.98 7.84 4.74
CA GLN A 372 10.59 7.74 6.13
C GLN A 372 9.29 8.51 6.35
N TYR A 373 8.43 8.00 7.21
CA TYR A 373 7.13 8.59 7.49
C TYR A 373 6.77 8.41 8.97
N ALA A 374 6.16 9.43 9.55
CA ALA A 374 5.60 9.35 10.90
C ALA A 374 4.30 10.15 10.96
N LEU A 375 3.37 9.70 11.81
CA LEU A 375 2.17 10.44 12.14
C LEU A 375 1.84 10.35 13.63
N GLY A 376 1.03 11.33 14.07
CA GLY A 376 0.34 11.28 15.35
C GLY A 376 -0.98 12.04 15.26
N ASN A 377 -2.09 11.45 15.71
CA ASN A 377 -3.40 12.05 15.63
C ASN A 377 -4.23 11.96 16.91
N LEU A 378 -5.31 12.74 16.93
CA LEU A 378 -6.40 12.61 17.88
C LEU A 378 -7.72 12.65 17.11
N LEU A 379 -8.53 11.61 17.27
CA LEU A 379 -9.83 11.46 16.63
C LEU A 379 -10.95 11.55 17.66
N TYR A 380 -12.01 12.29 17.30
CA TYR A 380 -13.19 12.52 18.10
C TYR A 380 -14.45 12.03 17.39
N TYR A 381 -15.24 11.22 18.07
CA TYR A 381 -16.49 10.62 17.58
C TYR A 381 -17.68 11.20 18.37
N PRO A 382 -18.23 12.36 17.97
CA PRO A 382 -19.33 13.03 18.69
C PRO A 382 -20.65 12.24 18.66
N ALA A 383 -20.86 11.47 17.58
CA ALA A 383 -22.05 10.68 17.33
C ALA A 383 -21.70 9.45 16.49
N PRO A 384 -22.56 8.41 16.42
CA PRO A 384 -22.39 7.33 15.45
C PRO A 384 -22.23 7.88 14.02
N ASN A 385 -21.32 7.29 13.25
CA ASN A 385 -21.04 7.67 11.85
C ASN A 385 -20.42 9.06 11.65
N VAL A 386 -20.02 9.76 12.71
CA VAL A 386 -19.35 11.08 12.62
C VAL A 386 -17.99 11.02 13.27
N MET A 387 -16.96 11.46 12.54
CA MET A 387 -15.61 11.58 13.05
C MET A 387 -15.04 12.97 12.69
N PHE A 388 -14.41 13.59 13.67
CA PHE A 388 -13.57 14.77 13.50
C PHE A 388 -12.18 14.43 14.00
N GLY A 389 -11.14 14.94 13.38
CA GLY A 389 -9.79 14.66 13.84
C GLY A 389 -8.78 15.69 13.43
N GLY A 390 -7.65 15.69 14.15
CA GLY A 390 -6.44 16.43 13.83
C GLY A 390 -5.26 15.49 13.79
N GLU A 391 -4.39 15.64 12.78
CA GLU A 391 -3.22 14.79 12.55
C GLU A 391 -2.01 15.65 12.20
N LEU A 392 -0.87 15.29 12.78
CA LEU A 392 0.46 15.77 12.39
C LEU A 392 1.17 14.67 11.62
N GLN A 393 1.79 15.05 10.52
CA GLN A 393 2.50 14.15 9.64
C GLN A 393 3.90 14.69 9.36
N TRP A 394 4.86 13.80 9.33
CA TRP A 394 6.22 14.06 8.90
C TRP A 394 6.64 13.02 7.87
N GLY A 395 7.31 13.48 6.82
CA GLY A 395 7.90 12.62 5.80
C GLY A 395 9.33 13.07 5.48
N ARG A 396 10.19 12.13 5.10
CA ARG A 396 11.55 12.38 4.63
C ARG A 396 11.86 11.56 3.40
N ARG A 397 12.43 12.21 2.40
CA ARG A 397 13.04 11.63 1.21
C ARG A 397 14.56 11.76 1.32
N GLU A 398 15.30 10.72 0.95
CA GLU A 398 16.74 10.76 0.73
C GLU A 398 17.04 10.26 -0.69
N ASN A 399 17.87 10.98 -1.41
CA ASN A 399 18.30 10.64 -2.75
C ASN A 399 19.39 9.56 -2.75
N PHE A 400 19.64 8.98 -3.91
CA PHE A 400 20.56 7.85 -4.10
C PHE A 400 22.01 8.22 -3.80
N SER A 401 22.58 9.25 -4.46
CA SER A 401 24.02 9.47 -4.39
C SER A 401 24.47 10.93 -4.42
N ASP A 402 23.58 11.90 -4.59
CA ASP A 402 23.92 13.33 -4.57
C ASP A 402 24.02 13.93 -3.16
N GLY A 403 23.60 13.18 -2.13
CA GLY A 403 23.61 13.62 -0.74
C GLY A 403 22.43 14.51 -0.34
N PHE A 404 21.52 14.82 -1.28
CA PHE A 404 20.35 15.64 -1.01
C PHE A 404 19.27 14.84 -0.25
N HIS A 405 18.57 15.53 0.63
CA HIS A 405 17.37 15.02 1.30
C HIS A 405 16.37 16.17 1.51
N SER A 406 15.11 15.83 1.58
CA SER A 406 14.05 16.78 1.88
C SER A 406 13.11 16.22 2.94
N ASP A 407 12.57 17.13 3.76
CA ASP A 407 11.57 16.82 4.79
C ASP A 407 10.24 17.47 4.43
N GLY A 408 9.15 16.75 4.66
CA GLY A 408 7.79 17.26 4.64
C GLY A 408 7.24 17.34 6.07
N PHE A 409 6.46 18.36 6.38
CA PHE A 409 5.72 18.47 7.62
C PHE A 409 4.34 19.08 7.34
N LYS A 410 3.31 18.40 7.83
CA LYS A 410 1.90 18.75 7.55
C LYS A 410 1.05 18.66 8.80
N VAL A 411 0.07 19.58 8.91
CA VAL A 411 -1.07 19.45 9.81
C VAL A 411 -2.34 19.29 9.00
N GLN A 412 -3.19 18.34 9.39
CA GLN A 412 -4.47 18.08 8.74
C GLN A 412 -5.58 18.02 9.78
N PHE A 413 -6.75 18.58 9.42
CA PHE A 413 -8.01 18.42 10.14
C PHE A 413 -9.02 17.82 9.19
N SER A 414 -9.76 16.81 9.66
CA SER A 414 -10.72 16.09 8.84
C SER A 414 -12.07 15.97 9.51
N PHE A 415 -13.13 16.02 8.69
CA PHE A 415 -14.53 15.89 9.07
C PHE A 415 -15.14 14.80 8.20
N LYS A 416 -15.48 13.65 8.80
CA LYS A 416 -15.99 12.47 8.09
C LYS A 416 -17.38 12.12 8.55
N TYR A 417 -18.28 11.94 7.57
CA TYR A 417 -19.68 11.57 7.77
C TYR A 417 -19.97 10.28 7.02
N ASN A 418 -20.06 9.16 7.74
CA ASN A 418 -20.34 7.86 7.15
C ASN A 418 -21.84 7.66 6.93
N PHE A 419 -22.20 6.88 5.93
CA PHE A 419 -23.57 6.42 5.71
C PHE A 419 -23.56 4.96 5.25
N SER A 420 -24.62 4.24 5.63
CA SER A 420 -24.90 2.89 5.16
C SER A 420 -26.42 2.67 5.17
N HIS A 421 -26.92 2.11 4.07
CA HIS A 421 -28.31 1.73 3.96
C HIS A 421 -28.42 0.34 3.33
N LYS A 422 -28.94 -0.62 4.11
CA LYS A 422 -29.10 -2.03 3.69
C LYS A 422 -30.54 -2.30 3.31
N LEU A 423 -30.74 -2.89 2.12
CA LEU A 423 -32.02 -3.36 1.59
C LEU A 423 -31.99 -4.89 1.55
N GLY A 424 -33.06 -5.55 2.03
CA GLY A 424 -33.11 -7.00 2.13
C GLY A 424 -32.23 -7.53 3.28
N GLY A 425 -32.17 -8.88 3.44
CA GLY A 425 -31.60 -9.53 4.61
C GLY A 425 -32.55 -9.48 5.82
N GLN A 426 -32.16 -10.16 6.92
CA GLN A 426 -32.84 -9.94 8.21
C GLN A 426 -32.15 -8.77 8.93
N PRO A 427 -32.90 -7.95 9.73
CA PRO A 427 -32.33 -6.88 10.53
C PRO A 427 -31.34 -7.39 11.58
#